data_aa1a7400a17efee1ae17df79ae7095f1
#
_entry.id   aa1a7400a17efee1ae17df79ae7095f1
#
_cell.length_a   1.000
_cell.length_b   1.000
_cell.length_c   1.000
_cell.angle_alpha   90.00
_cell.angle_beta   90.00
_cell.angle_gamma   90.00
#
_symmetry.space_group_name_H-M   'P 1'
#
loop_
_entity.id
_entity.type
_entity.pdbx_description
1 polymer ?
#
loop_
_entity_poly.entity_id
_entity_poly.type
_entity_poly.pdbx_seq_one_letter_code
_entity_poly.pdbx_strand_id
1 'polypeptide(L)'
;IYGIGDISKEGSAFTKSMGGVGIATRNRRFINYTNPAAITARDTLSFMADLGLEQKNTVYRQGDIRSANNTFNIHNFVMSFPIWRSSAFMVGITPYSDVGYDFSSIETDKDIIGNTGNISYDSFGTGSVYKTFIGAGATFWKRLSVGAEMIYYFGNINKRTEMNYSDDSFRSVNAGNELALRGVTGKFGLQYDQKLGGDVS
;
A
#
# COMPACT_ATOMS: atom_id res chain seq x y z
N ILE A 1 9.40 14.12 3.00
CA ILE A 1 8.74 13.02 2.27
C ILE A 1 8.11 13.62 1.02
N TYR A 2 8.54 13.15 -0.14
CA TYR A 2 8.09 13.66 -1.44
C TYR A 2 7.15 12.67 -2.12
N GLY A 3 6.36 13.13 -3.10
CA GLY A 3 5.50 12.27 -3.89
C GLY A 3 4.29 11.73 -3.13
N ILE A 4 3.99 10.46 -3.32
CA ILE A 4 2.80 9.79 -2.80
C ILE A 4 3.01 9.11 -1.43
N GLY A 5 4.15 9.33 -0.78
CA GLY A 5 4.49 8.74 0.52
C GLY A 5 5.10 7.35 0.43
N ASP A 6 4.93 6.58 1.51
CA ASP A 6 5.45 5.22 1.63
C ASP A 6 4.56 4.24 0.86
N ILE A 7 5.16 3.47 -0.03
CA ILE A 7 4.43 2.46 -0.80
C ILE A 7 4.25 1.21 0.07
N SER A 8 3.00 0.77 0.20
CA SER A 8 2.65 -0.44 0.92
C SER A 8 3.12 -1.69 0.16
N LYS A 9 3.71 -2.65 0.88
CA LYS A 9 4.09 -3.93 0.29
C LYS A 9 2.84 -4.71 -0.10
N GLU A 10 2.80 -5.19 -1.33
CA GLU A 10 1.72 -6.01 -1.84
C GLU A 10 1.76 -7.42 -1.23
N GLY A 11 0.59 -8.01 -1.03
CA GLY A 11 0.44 -9.39 -0.58
C GLY A 11 -0.39 -9.55 0.68
N SER A 12 -0.97 -10.73 0.86
CA SER A 12 -1.70 -11.13 2.06
C SER A 12 -0.77 -11.16 3.29
N ALA A 13 -1.33 -11.26 4.49
CA ALA A 13 -0.55 -11.43 5.71
C ALA A 13 0.39 -12.65 5.63
N PHE A 14 -0.07 -13.73 5.00
CA PHE A 14 0.75 -14.92 4.73
C PHE A 14 1.95 -14.62 3.82
N THR A 15 1.74 -13.92 2.71
CA THR A 15 2.82 -13.52 1.78
C THR A 15 3.82 -12.60 2.47
N LYS A 16 3.35 -11.65 3.27
CA LYS A 16 4.19 -10.73 4.04
C LYS A 16 5.04 -11.44 5.08
N SER A 17 4.50 -12.44 5.77
CA SER A 17 5.25 -13.24 6.76
C SER A 17 6.41 -14.02 6.15
N MET A 18 6.33 -14.30 4.85
CA MET A 18 7.41 -14.92 4.06
C MET A 18 8.31 -13.90 3.35
N GLY A 19 8.36 -12.65 3.83
CA GLY A 19 9.19 -11.61 3.22
C GLY A 19 8.67 -11.05 1.90
N GLY A 20 7.41 -11.27 1.54
CA GLY A 20 6.79 -10.81 0.29
C GLY A 20 6.92 -11.78 -0.88
N VAL A 21 7.40 -13.00 -0.65
CA VAL A 21 7.47 -14.05 -1.66
C VAL A 21 6.06 -14.53 -2.00
N GLY A 22 5.55 -14.15 -3.16
CA GLY A 22 4.17 -14.45 -3.56
C GLY A 22 3.99 -14.81 -5.03
N ILE A 23 4.87 -14.33 -5.94
CA ILE A 23 4.65 -14.44 -7.39
C ILE A 23 4.54 -15.89 -7.87
N ALA A 24 5.42 -16.76 -7.37
CA ALA A 24 5.46 -18.17 -7.73
C ALA A 24 4.66 -19.06 -6.75
N THR A 25 4.21 -18.50 -5.62
CA THR A 25 3.54 -19.27 -4.58
C THR A 25 2.13 -19.68 -5.03
N ARG A 26 1.86 -20.99 -4.97
CA ARG A 26 0.56 -21.58 -5.25
C ARG A 26 0.05 -22.29 -4.01
N ASN A 27 -0.88 -21.66 -3.32
CA ASN A 27 -1.43 -22.19 -2.06
C ASN A 27 -2.96 -22.30 -2.17
N ARG A 28 -3.51 -23.42 -1.68
CA ARG A 28 -4.94 -23.72 -1.75
C ARG A 28 -5.74 -23.13 -0.59
N ARG A 29 -5.06 -22.66 0.45
CA ARG A 29 -5.68 -22.16 1.69
C ARG A 29 -5.71 -20.65 1.79
N PHE A 30 -4.93 -19.94 0.96
CA PHE A 30 -4.78 -18.48 1.00
C PHE A 30 -5.02 -17.89 -0.39
N ILE A 31 -5.64 -16.72 -0.42
CA ILE A 31 -5.78 -15.94 -1.65
C ILE A 31 -4.43 -15.29 -1.95
N ASN A 32 -3.84 -15.65 -3.10
CA ASN A 32 -2.65 -14.98 -3.59
C ASN A 32 -3.03 -14.01 -4.71
N TYR A 33 -3.18 -12.73 -4.37
CA TYR A 33 -3.48 -11.66 -5.32
C TYR A 33 -2.21 -10.96 -5.85
N THR A 34 -1.02 -11.40 -5.43
CA THR A 34 0.25 -10.93 -6.00
C THR A 34 0.43 -11.41 -7.44
N ASN A 35 -0.04 -12.62 -7.73
CA ASN A 35 -0.09 -13.15 -9.10
C ASN A 35 -1.54 -13.60 -9.42
N PRO A 36 -2.23 -12.95 -10.38
CA PRO A 36 -3.63 -13.28 -10.68
C PRO A 36 -3.84 -14.72 -11.20
N ALA A 37 -2.80 -15.39 -11.73
CA ALA A 37 -2.89 -16.80 -12.11
C ALA A 37 -3.01 -17.73 -10.89
N ALA A 38 -2.51 -17.32 -9.72
CA ALA A 38 -2.50 -18.13 -8.50
C ALA A 38 -3.89 -18.32 -7.87
N ILE A 39 -4.87 -17.49 -8.22
CA ILE A 39 -6.24 -17.56 -7.66
C ILE A 39 -6.96 -18.86 -8.03
N THR A 40 -6.48 -19.56 -9.05
CA THR A 40 -7.00 -20.87 -9.46
C THR A 40 -6.56 -22.02 -8.55
N ALA A 41 -5.60 -21.77 -7.64
CA ALA A 41 -5.12 -22.77 -6.69
C ALA A 41 -6.12 -22.91 -5.52
N ARG A 42 -7.03 -23.83 -5.64
CA ARG A 42 -8.04 -24.13 -4.60
C ARG A 42 -8.42 -25.60 -4.60
N ASP A 43 -8.79 -26.12 -3.45
CA ASP A 43 -9.17 -27.53 -3.32
C ASP A 43 -10.62 -27.79 -3.68
N THR A 44 -11.48 -26.80 -3.46
CA THR A 44 -12.93 -26.94 -3.61
C THR A 44 -13.50 -25.73 -4.33
N LEU A 45 -14.75 -25.86 -4.78
CA LEU A 45 -15.55 -24.73 -5.31
C LEU A 45 -16.06 -23.82 -4.16
N SER A 46 -15.22 -23.54 -3.20
CA SER A 46 -15.58 -22.71 -2.06
C SER A 46 -15.20 -21.24 -2.25
N PHE A 47 -16.02 -20.38 -1.70
CA PHE A 47 -15.72 -18.98 -1.50
C PHE A 47 -14.55 -18.82 -0.52
N MET A 48 -13.68 -17.87 -0.80
CA MET A 48 -12.57 -17.49 0.09
C MET A 48 -12.60 -15.99 0.35
N ALA A 49 -12.34 -15.58 1.60
CA ALA A 49 -12.17 -14.20 1.97
C ALA A 49 -10.87 -14.04 2.77
N ASP A 50 -10.16 -12.96 2.54
CA ASP A 50 -8.95 -12.56 3.26
C ASP A 50 -9.14 -11.13 3.77
N LEU A 51 -9.08 -10.97 5.09
CA LEU A 51 -9.13 -9.69 5.78
C LEU A 51 -7.85 -9.54 6.58
N GLY A 52 -7.05 -8.54 6.24
CA GLY A 52 -5.83 -8.20 6.95
C GLY A 52 -5.95 -6.89 7.71
N LEU A 53 -5.46 -6.87 8.94
CA LEU A 53 -5.29 -5.68 9.74
C LEU A 53 -3.80 -5.42 9.93
N GLU A 54 -3.39 -4.17 9.86
CA GLU A 54 -2.00 -3.76 10.06
C GLU A 54 -1.91 -2.62 11.07
N GLN A 55 -1.02 -2.78 12.04
CA GLN A 55 -0.60 -1.70 12.91
C GLN A 55 0.85 -1.36 12.62
N LYS A 56 1.11 -0.11 12.26
CA LYS A 56 2.44 0.39 11.93
C LYS A 56 2.85 1.46 12.94
N ASN A 57 3.94 1.22 13.66
CA ASN A 57 4.59 2.20 14.51
C ASN A 57 5.81 2.73 13.79
N THR A 58 5.81 4.00 13.39
CA THR A 58 6.91 4.63 12.68
C THR A 58 7.55 5.69 13.56
N VAL A 59 8.86 5.64 13.70
CA VAL A 59 9.64 6.67 14.40
C VAL A 59 10.54 7.34 13.38
N TYR A 60 10.34 8.63 13.20
CA TYR A 60 11.21 9.49 12.40
C TYR A 60 12.22 10.15 13.32
N ARG A 61 13.48 10.15 12.92
CA ARG A 61 14.55 10.82 13.69
C ARG A 61 15.46 11.57 12.73
N GLN A 62 15.69 12.83 13.06
CA GLN A 62 16.66 13.69 12.36
C GLN A 62 17.42 14.51 13.42
N GLY A 63 18.68 14.16 13.66
CA GLY A 63 19.45 14.74 14.76
C GLY A 63 18.76 14.44 16.10
N ASP A 64 18.44 15.50 16.84
CA ASP A 64 17.74 15.42 18.14
C ASP A 64 16.22 15.48 18.02
N ILE A 65 15.70 15.77 16.83
CA ILE A 65 14.27 15.81 16.55
C ILE A 65 13.76 14.38 16.36
N ARG A 66 12.71 14.04 17.11
CA ARG A 66 12.07 12.74 17.06
C ARG A 66 10.56 12.90 16.94
N SER A 67 9.96 12.25 15.95
CA SER A 67 8.51 12.13 15.79
C SER A 67 8.12 10.67 15.76
N ALA A 68 7.03 10.32 16.43
CA ALA A 68 6.48 8.96 16.44
C ALA A 68 5.03 8.99 15.94
N ASN A 69 4.74 8.13 14.98
CA ASN A 69 3.41 7.96 14.43
C ASN A 69 2.95 6.51 14.60
N ASN A 70 1.73 6.34 15.04
CA ASN A 70 1.07 5.04 15.20
C ASN A 70 -0.14 5.03 14.28
N THR A 71 -0.16 4.12 13.32
CA THR A 71 -1.24 3.99 12.35
C THR A 71 -1.82 2.60 12.43
N PHE A 72 -3.14 2.51 12.59
CA PHE A 72 -3.90 1.27 12.51
C PHE A 72 -4.81 1.34 11.28
N ASN A 73 -4.64 0.38 10.37
CA ASN A 73 -5.37 0.36 9.11
C ASN A 73 -5.84 -1.06 8.75
N ILE A 74 -6.91 -1.12 7.96
CA ILE A 74 -7.26 -2.34 7.23
C ILE A 74 -6.24 -2.49 6.11
N HIS A 75 -5.45 -3.57 6.17
CA HIS A 75 -4.40 -3.81 5.20
C HIS A 75 -4.92 -4.38 3.87
N ASN A 76 -5.86 -5.30 3.92
CA ASN A 76 -6.49 -5.86 2.74
C ASN A 76 -7.87 -6.39 3.06
N PHE A 77 -8.74 -6.29 2.07
CA PHE A 77 -9.99 -7.02 2.01
C PHE A 77 -10.12 -7.60 0.61
N VAL A 78 -10.00 -8.91 0.50
CA VAL A 78 -10.00 -9.62 -0.79
C VAL A 78 -10.95 -10.80 -0.70
N MET A 79 -11.79 -10.92 -1.71
CA MET A 79 -12.71 -12.04 -1.86
C MET A 79 -12.42 -12.77 -3.17
N SER A 80 -12.55 -14.08 -3.16
CA SER A 80 -12.36 -14.91 -4.34
C SER A 80 -13.45 -15.94 -4.45
N PHE A 81 -14.02 -16.01 -5.64
CA PHE A 81 -15.15 -16.86 -5.99
C PHE A 81 -14.75 -17.88 -7.05
N PRO A 82 -15.17 -19.14 -6.93
CA PRO A 82 -15.03 -20.09 -8.03
C PRO A 82 -16.02 -19.74 -9.15
N ILE A 83 -15.55 -19.81 -10.39
CA ILE A 83 -16.44 -19.77 -11.56
C ILE A 83 -16.67 -21.20 -12.04
N TRP A 84 -15.61 -21.96 -12.12
CA TRP A 84 -15.59 -23.36 -12.51
C TRP A 84 -14.47 -24.11 -11.77
N ARG A 85 -14.35 -25.44 -11.99
CA ARG A 85 -13.33 -26.27 -11.32
C ARG A 85 -11.89 -25.79 -11.51
N SER A 86 -11.61 -25.10 -12.61
CA SER A 86 -10.28 -24.62 -12.99
C SER A 86 -10.20 -23.11 -13.19
N SER A 87 -11.26 -22.37 -12.83
CA SER A 87 -11.30 -20.92 -12.99
C SER A 87 -11.87 -20.24 -11.76
N ALA A 88 -11.37 -19.06 -11.46
CA ALA A 88 -11.78 -18.28 -10.34
C ALA A 88 -11.74 -16.78 -10.68
N PHE A 89 -12.49 -16.04 -9.90
CA PHE A 89 -12.62 -14.60 -9.93
C PHE A 89 -12.25 -14.05 -8.56
N MET A 90 -11.68 -12.87 -8.53
CA MET A 90 -11.39 -12.16 -7.29
C MET A 90 -11.73 -10.69 -7.40
N VAL A 91 -12.07 -10.11 -6.28
CA VAL A 91 -12.23 -8.67 -6.10
C VAL A 91 -11.62 -8.28 -4.76
N GLY A 92 -11.01 -7.12 -4.70
CA GLY A 92 -10.40 -6.66 -3.46
C GLY A 92 -10.09 -5.19 -3.44
N ILE A 93 -9.78 -4.74 -2.23
CA ILE A 93 -9.27 -3.39 -1.95
C ILE A 93 -8.08 -3.51 -1.01
N THR A 94 -7.02 -2.78 -1.33
CA THR A 94 -5.80 -2.74 -0.51
C THR A 94 -5.23 -1.33 -0.50
N PRO A 95 -4.56 -0.88 0.57
CA PRO A 95 -3.79 0.35 0.53
C PRO A 95 -2.63 0.21 -0.46
N TYR A 96 -2.34 1.29 -1.15
CA TYR A 96 -1.22 1.39 -2.09
C TYR A 96 -0.09 2.23 -1.52
N SER A 97 -0.42 3.41 -0.99
CA SER A 97 0.55 4.28 -0.32
C SER A 97 -0.10 5.06 0.82
N ASP A 98 0.72 5.50 1.76
CA ASP A 98 0.30 6.25 2.92
C ASP A 98 1.26 7.40 3.21
N VAL A 99 0.70 8.56 3.56
CA VAL A 99 1.42 9.74 4.00
C VAL A 99 0.96 10.11 5.39
N GLY A 100 1.88 10.07 6.34
CA GLY A 100 1.62 10.50 7.71
C GLY A 100 2.87 11.11 8.29
N TYR A 101 2.99 12.43 8.30
CA TYR A 101 4.08 13.13 8.97
C TYR A 101 3.60 14.46 9.53
N ASP A 102 4.20 14.80 10.65
CA ASP A 102 4.03 16.06 11.35
C ASP A 102 5.38 16.42 11.95
N PHE A 103 6.00 17.49 11.47
CA PHE A 103 7.23 18.01 12.04
C PHE A 103 7.28 19.52 12.03
N SER A 104 7.83 20.01 13.12
CA SER A 104 8.11 21.41 13.31
C SER A 104 9.63 21.64 13.27
N SER A 105 10.06 22.67 12.59
CA SER A 105 11.44 23.14 12.62
C SER A 105 11.48 24.64 12.87
N ILE A 106 12.49 25.09 13.57
CA ILE A 106 12.67 26.50 13.90
C ILE A 106 13.82 27.03 13.03
N GLU A 107 13.66 28.25 12.50
CA GLU A 107 14.75 28.95 11.81
C GLU A 107 15.88 29.24 12.77
N THR A 108 17.11 28.96 12.35
CA THR A 108 18.33 29.14 13.15
C THR A 108 19.28 30.20 12.61
N ASP A 109 18.96 30.75 11.42
CA ASP A 109 19.76 31.80 10.81
C ASP A 109 19.59 33.13 11.58
N LYS A 110 20.68 33.63 12.16
CA LYS A 110 20.65 34.82 12.98
C LYS A 110 20.32 36.10 12.20
N ASP A 111 20.63 36.15 10.93
CA ASP A 111 20.37 37.31 10.09
C ASP A 111 18.86 37.41 9.76
N ILE A 112 18.22 36.28 9.64
CA ILE A 112 16.77 36.20 9.45
C ILE A 112 16.03 36.50 10.75
N ILE A 113 16.38 35.82 11.84
CA ILE A 113 15.75 35.98 13.15
C ILE A 113 15.90 37.43 13.68
N GLY A 114 17.03 38.09 13.43
CA GLY A 114 17.26 39.46 13.86
C GLY A 114 16.30 40.48 13.24
N ASN A 115 15.70 40.19 12.09
CA ASN A 115 14.80 41.07 11.38
C ASN A 115 13.33 40.69 11.51
N THR A 116 13.02 39.41 11.75
CA THR A 116 11.65 38.87 11.66
C THR A 116 11.18 38.19 12.95
N GLY A 117 12.05 38.12 13.98
CA GLY A 117 11.79 37.29 15.16
C GLY A 117 11.95 35.79 14.88
N ASN A 118 11.53 34.96 15.79
CA ASN A 118 11.61 33.51 15.64
C ASN A 118 10.57 33.03 14.57
N ILE A 119 11.03 32.20 13.65
CA ILE A 119 10.16 31.61 12.63
C ILE A 119 10.07 30.12 12.87
N SER A 120 8.85 29.59 12.94
CA SER A 120 8.61 28.13 12.93
C SER A 120 8.00 27.69 11.62
N TYR A 121 8.50 26.56 11.13
CA TYR A 121 7.96 25.87 9.95
C TYR A 121 7.31 24.58 10.40
N ASP A 122 5.99 24.53 10.30
CA ASP A 122 5.21 23.35 10.61
C ASP A 122 4.78 22.66 9.32
N SER A 123 5.22 21.43 9.13
CA SER A 123 4.96 20.65 7.91
C SER A 123 4.12 19.43 8.23
N PHE A 124 2.94 19.39 7.64
CA PHE A 124 1.98 18.31 7.80
C PHE A 124 1.76 17.59 6.48
N GLY A 125 1.67 16.29 6.54
CA GLY A 125 1.25 15.49 5.41
C GLY A 125 0.34 14.36 5.85
N THR A 126 -0.84 14.29 5.26
CA THR A 126 -1.82 13.24 5.54
C THR A 126 -2.47 12.75 4.27
N GLY A 127 -2.90 11.49 4.27
CA GLY A 127 -3.67 10.93 3.19
C GLY A 127 -3.15 9.58 2.73
N SER A 128 -4.01 8.87 2.04
CA SER A 128 -3.71 7.52 1.57
C SER A 128 -4.23 7.33 0.16
N VAL A 129 -3.52 6.50 -0.59
CA VAL A 129 -3.96 6.00 -1.88
C VAL A 129 -4.30 4.53 -1.73
N TYR A 130 -5.47 4.17 -2.19
CA TYR A 130 -5.95 2.79 -2.23
C TYR A 130 -5.96 2.28 -3.66
N LYS A 131 -5.92 0.98 -3.80
CA LYS A 131 -6.22 0.29 -5.05
C LYS A 131 -7.37 -0.68 -4.83
N THR A 132 -8.35 -0.63 -5.70
CA THR A 132 -9.34 -1.69 -5.86
C THR A 132 -9.04 -2.46 -7.13
N PHE A 133 -9.32 -3.74 -7.11
CA PHE A 133 -9.03 -4.59 -8.25
C PHE A 133 -10.07 -5.67 -8.43
N ILE A 134 -10.19 -6.07 -9.68
CA ILE A 134 -11.00 -7.18 -10.13
C ILE A 134 -10.14 -8.06 -11.03
N GLY A 135 -10.11 -9.34 -10.77
CA GLY A 135 -9.27 -10.27 -11.51
C GLY A 135 -9.94 -11.61 -11.75
N ALA A 136 -9.49 -12.25 -12.79
CA ALA A 136 -9.93 -13.61 -13.14
C ALA A 136 -8.73 -14.46 -13.58
N GLY A 137 -8.82 -15.75 -13.32
CA GLY A 137 -7.80 -16.71 -13.74
C GLY A 137 -8.40 -18.04 -14.13
N ALA A 138 -7.70 -18.72 -15.01
CA ALA A 138 -8.05 -20.06 -15.46
C ALA A 138 -6.83 -20.96 -15.58
N THR A 139 -7.00 -22.24 -15.26
CA THR A 139 -5.94 -23.26 -15.40
C THR A 139 -6.26 -24.16 -16.58
N PHE A 140 -5.32 -24.27 -17.49
CA PHE A 140 -5.37 -25.10 -18.69
C PHE A 140 -4.50 -26.35 -18.49
N TRP A 141 -4.94 -27.46 -19.04
CA TRP A 141 -4.23 -28.75 -19.00
C TRP A 141 -3.74 -29.18 -17.60
N LYS A 142 -4.41 -28.70 -16.53
CA LYS A 142 -4.08 -28.95 -15.12
C LYS A 142 -2.69 -28.44 -14.67
N ARG A 143 -1.96 -27.73 -15.51
CA ARG A 143 -0.57 -27.30 -15.25
C ARG A 143 -0.32 -25.82 -15.50
N LEU A 144 -0.90 -25.28 -16.56
CA LEU A 144 -0.70 -23.89 -16.96
C LEU A 144 -1.84 -23.02 -16.44
N SER A 145 -1.56 -22.08 -15.57
CA SER A 145 -2.52 -21.12 -15.08
C SER A 145 -2.21 -19.74 -15.65
N VAL A 146 -3.21 -19.06 -16.14
CA VAL A 146 -3.14 -17.68 -16.60
C VAL A 146 -4.15 -16.85 -15.85
N GLY A 147 -3.84 -15.59 -15.63
CA GLY A 147 -4.74 -14.65 -14.97
C GLY A 147 -4.50 -13.23 -15.42
N ALA A 148 -5.56 -12.45 -15.31
CA ALA A 148 -5.54 -11.02 -15.57
C ALA A 148 -6.28 -10.29 -14.45
N GLU A 149 -5.84 -9.08 -14.16
CA GLU A 149 -6.38 -8.21 -13.12
C GLU A 149 -6.42 -6.78 -13.65
N MET A 150 -7.53 -6.12 -13.48
CA MET A 150 -7.70 -4.69 -13.69
C MET A 150 -7.67 -4.01 -12.33
N ILE A 151 -6.87 -2.97 -12.21
CA ILE A 151 -6.62 -2.24 -10.96
C ILE A 151 -7.01 -0.78 -11.16
N TYR A 152 -7.78 -0.26 -10.22
CA TYR A 152 -8.11 1.16 -10.13
C TYR A 152 -7.50 1.76 -8.88
N TYR A 153 -6.67 2.79 -9.05
CA TYR A 153 -6.08 3.58 -7.97
C TYR A 153 -6.93 4.80 -7.68
N PHE A 154 -7.12 5.12 -6.40
CA PHE A 154 -7.82 6.31 -5.97
C PHE A 154 -7.34 6.76 -4.59
N GLY A 155 -7.33 8.05 -4.35
CA GLY A 155 -6.99 8.63 -3.06
C GLY A 155 -6.57 10.08 -3.16
N ASN A 156 -6.49 10.72 -2.00
CA ASN A 156 -6.08 12.10 -1.86
C ASN A 156 -4.96 12.20 -0.82
N ILE A 157 -3.97 13.02 -1.12
CA ILE A 157 -2.86 13.34 -0.25
C ILE A 157 -2.85 14.85 -0.05
N ASN A 158 -2.96 15.28 1.19
CA ASN A 158 -2.90 16.67 1.58
C ASN A 158 -1.55 16.96 2.23
N LYS A 159 -0.85 17.96 1.71
CA LYS A 159 0.41 18.46 2.25
C LYS A 159 0.24 19.93 2.56
N ARG A 160 0.59 20.31 3.77
CA ARG A 160 0.48 21.69 4.25
C ARG A 160 1.77 22.08 4.94
N THR A 161 2.24 23.27 4.63
CA THR A 161 3.35 23.91 5.34
C THR A 161 2.85 25.25 5.87
N GLU A 162 3.01 25.43 7.16
CA GLU A 162 2.68 26.69 7.86
C GLU A 162 3.99 27.35 8.30
N MET A 163 4.11 28.62 8.02
CA MET A 163 5.20 29.43 8.48
C MET A 163 4.64 30.44 9.47
N ASN A 164 5.02 30.31 10.72
CA ASN A 164 4.55 31.15 11.81
C ASN A 164 5.68 32.05 12.31
N TYR A 165 5.39 33.33 12.44
CA TYR A 165 6.29 34.35 12.96
C TYR A 165 5.96 34.64 14.44
N SER A 166 6.98 34.84 15.27
CA SER A 166 6.78 35.25 16.67
C SER A 166 6.47 36.75 16.82
N ASP A 167 6.77 37.53 15.80
CA ASP A 167 6.47 38.98 15.76
C ASP A 167 5.11 39.20 15.10
N ASP A 168 4.17 39.81 15.82
CA ASP A 168 2.81 40.12 15.36
C ASP A 168 2.77 41.09 14.16
N SER A 169 3.88 41.73 13.82
CA SER A 169 4.01 42.57 12.64
C SER A 169 4.03 41.76 11.33
N PHE A 170 4.32 40.47 11.40
CA PHE A 170 4.35 39.57 10.26
C PHE A 170 3.17 38.62 10.26
N ARG A 171 2.61 38.41 9.07
CA ARG A 171 1.46 37.51 8.90
C ARG A 171 1.95 36.09 8.61
N SER A 172 1.42 35.12 9.35
CA SER A 172 1.67 33.70 9.07
C SER A 172 1.25 33.32 7.63
N VAL A 173 2.07 32.51 6.99
CA VAL A 173 1.86 32.04 5.63
C VAL A 173 1.53 30.54 5.66
N ASN A 174 0.42 30.20 5.03
CA ASN A 174 -0.02 28.81 4.88
C ASN A 174 0.06 28.44 3.39
N ALA A 175 0.85 27.45 3.07
CA ALA A 175 0.94 26.83 1.75
C ALA A 175 0.47 25.39 1.82
N GLY A 176 -0.51 25.01 1.02
CA GLY A 176 -1.05 23.67 0.95
C GLY A 176 -1.18 23.18 -0.47
N ASN A 177 -0.87 21.90 -0.67
CA ASN A 177 -1.09 21.21 -1.93
C ASN A 177 -1.92 19.94 -1.68
N GLU A 178 -2.97 19.78 -2.45
CA GLU A 178 -3.74 18.53 -2.51
C GLU A 178 -3.39 17.79 -3.79
N LEU A 179 -2.99 16.55 -3.63
CA LEU A 179 -2.72 15.64 -4.73
C LEU A 179 -3.84 14.59 -4.78
N ALA A 180 -4.76 14.72 -5.72
CA ALA A 180 -5.75 13.70 -6.02
C ALA A 180 -5.18 12.72 -7.05
N LEU A 181 -5.10 11.45 -6.69
CA LEU A 181 -4.59 10.40 -7.55
C LEU A 181 -5.75 9.51 -8.02
N ARG A 182 -5.83 9.32 -9.34
CA ARG A 182 -6.77 8.41 -9.98
C ARG A 182 -6.08 7.77 -11.18
N GLY A 183 -6.21 6.46 -11.32
CA GLY A 183 -5.58 5.77 -12.45
C GLY A 183 -6.07 4.34 -12.60
N VAL A 184 -5.98 3.83 -13.81
CA VAL A 184 -6.31 2.44 -14.14
C VAL A 184 -5.08 1.76 -14.70
N THR A 185 -4.82 0.53 -14.28
CA THR A 185 -3.77 -0.32 -14.85
C THR A 185 -4.20 -1.78 -14.91
N GLY A 186 -3.45 -2.59 -15.66
CA GLY A 186 -3.66 -4.02 -15.77
C GLY A 186 -2.45 -4.80 -15.28
N LYS A 187 -2.70 -5.96 -14.68
CA LYS A 187 -1.67 -6.91 -14.27
C LYS A 187 -2.01 -8.29 -14.86
N PHE A 188 -1.02 -8.94 -15.45
CA PHE A 188 -1.14 -10.28 -16.02
C PHE A 188 -0.25 -11.23 -15.23
N GLY A 189 -0.69 -12.46 -15.10
CA GLY A 189 0.04 -13.49 -14.39
C GLY A 189 0.06 -14.81 -15.16
N LEU A 190 1.16 -15.52 -15.02
CA LEU A 190 1.34 -16.86 -15.55
C LEU A 190 1.95 -17.73 -14.45
N GLN A 191 1.48 -18.96 -14.32
CA GLN A 191 2.10 -19.99 -13.48
C GLN A 191 2.07 -21.33 -14.17
N TYR A 192 3.18 -22.03 -14.07
CA TYR A 192 3.30 -23.41 -14.53
C TYR A 192 3.62 -24.32 -13.34
N ASP A 193 2.80 -25.32 -13.13
CA ASP A 193 2.92 -26.28 -12.03
C ASP A 193 3.26 -27.66 -12.60
N GLN A 194 4.44 -28.17 -12.26
CA GLN A 194 4.90 -29.49 -12.65
C GLN A 194 5.38 -30.24 -11.42
N LYS A 195 4.80 -31.41 -11.16
CA LYS A 195 5.39 -32.35 -10.19
C LYS A 195 6.68 -32.89 -10.77
N LEU A 196 7.79 -32.52 -10.20
CA LEU A 196 9.08 -33.15 -10.47
C LEU A 196 8.99 -34.53 -9.79
N GLY A 197 8.88 -35.57 -10.61
CA GLY A 197 8.73 -36.95 -10.15
C GLY A 197 9.91 -37.39 -9.30
N GLY A 198 9.62 -37.94 -8.15
CA GLY A 198 10.51 -38.56 -7.22
C GLY A 198 9.80 -38.65 -5.88
N ASP A 199 9.16 -39.78 -5.59
CA ASP A 199 8.84 -40.16 -4.22
C ASP A 199 10.16 -40.26 -3.47
N VAL A 200 10.51 -39.21 -2.73
CA VAL A 200 11.53 -39.34 -1.69
C VAL A 200 10.76 -39.84 -0.48
N SER A 201 10.81 -41.16 -0.33
CA SER A 201 10.40 -41.87 0.89
C SER A 201 11.28 -41.50 2.08
#